data_819501d44c855078931c42594bc450b1
#
_entry.id   819501d44c855078931c42594bc450b1
#
_cell.length_a   1.000
_cell.length_b   1.000
_cell.length_c   1.000
_cell.angle_alpha   90.00
_cell.angle_beta   90.00
_cell.angle_gamma   90.00
#
_symmetry.space_group_name_H-M   'P 1'
#
loop_
_entity.id
_entity.type
_entity.pdbx_description
1 polymer ?
#
loop_
_entity_poly.entity_id
_entity_poly.type
_entity_poly.pdbx_seq_one_letter_code
_entity_poly.pdbx_strand_id
1 'polypeptide(L)'
;VTPPPGSLLSAEDLRKAYGPTVALDGADFSIHPGEVVAVMGPSGSGKSTLLHCLAGIVPPDSGSILYAGREMSGMSDAQRSQLRRSEFGFVFQFGQLVPELTCVENVALPLRLNGTSRKVAEQTAQSWMARLEVDNLAKKRPGEISGGQGQRVAVARALVTGPRVLFADEPTGALDSLNGERVMELLTEAARSTNAAVVLVTHEARVAAYSDREIVVRDGKSRDMERIV
;
A
#
# COMPACT_ATOMS: atom_id res chain seq x y z
N VAL A 1 23.74 -2.62 -9.21
CA VAL A 1 22.66 -3.50 -8.73
C VAL A 1 21.79 -3.90 -9.91
N THR A 2 21.64 -5.19 -10.16
CA THR A 2 20.78 -5.68 -11.26
C THR A 2 19.47 -6.17 -10.62
N PRO A 3 18.33 -5.49 -10.83
CA PRO A 3 17.08 -5.96 -10.27
C PRO A 3 16.69 -7.33 -10.82
N PRO A 4 15.93 -8.15 -10.10
CA PRO A 4 15.36 -9.36 -10.65
C PRO A 4 14.63 -9.05 -11.98
N PRO A 5 14.83 -9.88 -13.03
CA PRO A 5 14.24 -9.63 -14.34
C PRO A 5 12.74 -9.41 -14.26
N GLY A 6 12.25 -8.29 -14.82
CA GLY A 6 10.82 -7.97 -14.86
C GLY A 6 10.23 -7.39 -13.57
N SER A 7 11.01 -7.14 -12.51
CA SER A 7 10.52 -6.52 -11.28
C SER A 7 10.06 -5.08 -11.54
N LEU A 8 8.90 -4.71 -10.97
CA LEU A 8 8.37 -3.35 -10.99
C LEU A 8 9.01 -2.47 -9.90
N LEU A 9 9.15 -3.02 -8.70
CA LEU A 9 9.78 -2.38 -7.56
C LEU A 9 10.73 -3.40 -6.94
N SER A 10 11.98 -2.99 -6.67
CA SER A 10 12.96 -3.83 -5.99
C SER A 10 13.80 -3.00 -5.03
N ALA A 11 14.35 -3.67 -4.03
CA ALA A 11 15.27 -3.09 -3.06
C ALA A 11 16.36 -4.09 -2.72
N GLU A 12 17.58 -3.59 -2.46
CA GLU A 12 18.75 -4.39 -2.14
C GLU A 12 19.55 -3.77 -1.00
N ASP A 13 19.94 -4.61 -0.03
CA ASP A 13 20.72 -4.28 1.16
C ASP A 13 20.21 -3.03 1.89
N LEU A 14 18.88 -2.90 2.05
CA LEU A 14 18.31 -1.73 2.72
C LEU A 14 18.69 -1.71 4.19
N ARG A 15 19.26 -0.59 4.64
CA ARG A 15 19.56 -0.33 6.04
C ARG A 15 18.84 0.94 6.50
N LYS A 16 18.28 0.89 7.71
CA LYS A 16 17.62 2.01 8.34
C LYS A 16 17.73 1.96 9.85
N ALA A 17 18.18 3.03 10.46
CA ALA A 17 18.22 3.18 11.91
C ALA A 17 17.46 4.44 12.36
N TYR A 18 16.89 4.38 13.54
CA TYR A 18 16.28 5.51 14.25
C TYR A 18 17.00 5.68 15.59
N GLY A 19 17.99 6.56 15.60
CA GLY A 19 18.90 6.68 16.73
C GLY A 19 19.63 5.37 16.98
N PRO A 20 19.58 4.78 18.19
CA PRO A 20 20.24 3.51 18.50
C PRO A 20 19.51 2.28 17.96
N THR A 21 18.26 2.41 17.46
CA THR A 21 17.44 1.28 17.04
C THR A 21 17.64 1.02 15.55
N VAL A 22 18.22 -0.13 15.21
CA VAL A 22 18.32 -0.62 13.83
C VAL A 22 16.98 -1.23 13.44
N ALA A 23 16.30 -0.64 12.47
CA ALA A 23 15.01 -1.12 11.97
C ALA A 23 15.14 -2.00 10.72
N LEU A 24 16.14 -1.73 9.86
CA LEU A 24 16.50 -2.57 8.72
C LEU A 24 18.02 -2.79 8.73
N ASP A 25 18.45 -4.03 8.49
CA ASP A 25 19.86 -4.44 8.49
C ASP A 25 20.16 -5.38 7.30
N GLY A 26 20.05 -4.84 6.09
CA GLY A 26 20.27 -5.59 4.86
C GLY A 26 18.99 -6.28 4.37
N ALA A 27 17.88 -5.55 4.29
CA ALA A 27 16.64 -6.09 3.78
C ALA A 27 16.57 -5.99 2.26
N ASP A 28 16.18 -7.09 1.60
CA ASP A 28 15.94 -7.19 0.17
C ASP A 28 14.45 -7.32 -0.12
N PHE A 29 14.00 -6.85 -1.27
CA PHE A 29 12.61 -6.94 -1.70
C PHE A 29 12.50 -6.92 -3.22
N SER A 30 11.52 -7.62 -3.76
CA SER A 30 11.13 -7.46 -5.16
C SER A 30 9.65 -7.74 -5.34
N ILE A 31 9.02 -7.10 -6.33
CA ILE A 31 7.63 -7.36 -6.73
C ILE A 31 7.46 -7.11 -8.22
N HIS A 32 6.62 -7.94 -8.87
CA HIS A 32 6.29 -7.83 -10.28
C HIS A 32 4.95 -7.11 -10.50
N PRO A 33 4.67 -6.59 -11.70
CA PRO A 33 3.35 -6.04 -12.01
C PRO A 33 2.24 -7.05 -11.73
N GLY A 34 1.17 -6.62 -11.04
CA GLY A 34 0.01 -7.46 -10.71
C GLY A 34 0.23 -8.49 -9.60
N GLU A 35 1.44 -8.63 -9.08
CA GLU A 35 1.77 -9.54 -7.98
C GLU A 35 1.29 -8.99 -6.64
N VAL A 36 0.83 -9.86 -5.75
CA VAL A 36 0.53 -9.54 -4.35
C VAL A 36 1.59 -10.21 -3.47
N VAL A 37 2.41 -9.42 -2.79
CA VAL A 37 3.46 -9.91 -1.88
C VAL A 37 3.13 -9.55 -0.45
N ALA A 38 3.01 -10.56 0.42
CA ALA A 38 2.85 -10.35 1.85
C ALA A 38 4.22 -10.20 2.54
N VAL A 39 4.36 -9.14 3.33
CA VAL A 39 5.51 -8.90 4.21
C VAL A 39 5.10 -9.25 5.62
N MET A 40 5.61 -10.39 6.09
CA MET A 40 5.27 -11.02 7.38
C MET A 40 6.37 -10.81 8.41
N GLY A 41 6.05 -11.03 9.69
CA GLY A 41 7.02 -11.01 10.78
C GLY A 41 6.45 -10.46 12.08
N PRO A 42 7.16 -10.63 13.20
CA PRO A 42 6.70 -10.15 14.51
C PRO A 42 6.62 -8.62 14.57
N SER A 43 5.92 -8.11 15.59
CA SER A 43 5.91 -6.66 15.85
C SER A 43 7.33 -6.15 16.10
N GLY A 44 7.65 -4.97 15.56
CA GLY A 44 8.99 -4.37 15.69
C GLY A 44 10.07 -4.96 14.79
N SER A 45 9.77 -5.94 13.92
CA SER A 45 10.80 -6.58 13.06
C SER A 45 11.29 -5.72 11.88
N GLY A 46 10.66 -4.56 11.61
CA GLY A 46 11.05 -3.66 10.52
C GLY A 46 10.07 -3.62 9.32
N LYS A 47 8.94 -4.35 9.34
CA LYS A 47 7.98 -4.43 8.22
C LYS A 47 7.48 -3.08 7.74
N SER A 48 6.91 -2.26 8.62
CA SER A 48 6.41 -0.92 8.25
C SER A 48 7.56 0.00 7.83
N THR A 49 8.76 -0.15 8.39
CA THR A 49 9.95 0.59 7.94
C THR A 49 10.32 0.20 6.52
N LEU A 50 10.31 -1.11 6.20
CA LEU A 50 10.54 -1.60 4.84
C LEU A 50 9.50 -1.02 3.88
N LEU A 51 8.20 -1.12 4.20
CA LEU A 51 7.13 -0.54 3.40
C LEU A 51 7.34 0.96 3.18
N HIS A 52 7.68 1.72 4.24
CA HIS A 52 7.89 3.17 4.13
C HIS A 52 9.12 3.53 3.27
N CYS A 53 10.18 2.73 3.31
CA CYS A 53 11.33 2.91 2.43
C CYS A 53 10.95 2.62 0.97
N LEU A 54 10.30 1.49 0.69
CA LEU A 54 9.83 1.11 -0.64
C LEU A 54 8.87 2.14 -1.24
N ALA A 55 8.01 2.74 -0.40
CA ALA A 55 7.07 3.78 -0.79
C ALA A 55 7.73 5.18 -0.94
N GLY A 56 9.03 5.31 -0.66
CA GLY A 56 9.73 6.59 -0.69
C GLY A 56 9.23 7.61 0.34
N ILE A 57 8.58 7.16 1.42
CA ILE A 57 8.15 7.99 2.56
C ILE A 57 9.37 8.32 3.42
N VAL A 58 10.15 7.27 3.74
CA VAL A 58 11.38 7.39 4.53
C VAL A 58 12.56 7.00 3.63
N PRO A 59 13.61 7.84 3.49
CA PRO A 59 14.81 7.44 2.79
C PRO A 59 15.58 6.40 3.62
N PRO A 60 16.10 5.32 3.01
CA PRO A 60 17.03 4.42 3.67
C PRO A 60 18.35 5.15 4.00
N ASP A 61 19.10 4.63 4.97
CA ASP A 61 20.44 5.16 5.30
C ASP A 61 21.49 4.61 4.32
N SER A 62 21.28 3.39 3.81
CA SER A 62 22.05 2.77 2.72
C SER A 62 21.24 1.69 2.01
N GLY A 63 21.79 1.17 0.91
CA GLY A 63 21.10 0.26 0.00
C GLY A 63 20.46 1.02 -1.16
N SER A 64 19.79 0.30 -2.05
CA SER A 64 19.18 0.87 -3.25
C SER A 64 17.72 0.44 -3.40
N ILE A 65 16.91 1.33 -3.99
CA ILE A 65 15.50 1.06 -4.35
C ILE A 65 15.33 1.44 -5.81
N LEU A 66 14.88 0.49 -6.62
CA LEU A 66 14.58 0.68 -8.03
C LEU A 66 13.07 0.57 -8.27
N TYR A 67 12.48 1.56 -8.91
CA TYR A 67 11.09 1.57 -9.35
C TYR A 67 11.04 1.75 -10.87
N ALA A 68 10.45 0.79 -11.58
CA ALA A 68 10.39 0.78 -13.05
C ALA A 68 11.76 1.07 -13.70
N GLY A 69 12.82 0.47 -13.16
CA GLY A 69 14.20 0.65 -13.61
C GLY A 69 14.86 1.97 -13.23
N ARG A 70 14.19 2.84 -12.44
CA ARG A 70 14.74 4.12 -11.98
C ARG A 70 15.13 4.04 -10.50
N GLU A 71 16.33 4.53 -10.18
CA GLU A 71 16.82 4.62 -8.80
C GLU A 71 16.00 5.64 -7.99
N MET A 72 15.38 5.18 -6.89
CA MET A 72 14.59 6.03 -5.99
C MET A 72 15.40 6.59 -4.82
N SER A 73 16.46 5.89 -4.40
CA SER A 73 17.24 6.27 -3.20
C SER A 73 17.89 7.66 -3.35
N GLY A 74 18.26 8.04 -4.57
CA GLY A 74 18.83 9.36 -4.88
C GLY A 74 17.80 10.45 -5.20
N MET A 75 16.49 10.16 -5.21
CA MET A 75 15.47 11.16 -5.55
C MET A 75 15.31 12.21 -4.45
N SER A 76 15.06 13.45 -4.87
CA SER A 76 14.62 14.50 -3.96
C SER A 76 13.23 14.19 -3.37
N ASP A 77 12.91 14.84 -2.24
CA ASP A 77 11.57 14.66 -1.64
C ASP A 77 10.42 15.06 -2.58
N ALA A 78 10.62 16.09 -3.40
CA ALA A 78 9.64 16.50 -4.40
C ALA A 78 9.40 15.40 -5.46
N GLN A 79 10.46 14.71 -5.91
CA GLN A 79 10.35 13.61 -6.87
C GLN A 79 9.65 12.40 -6.25
N ARG A 80 10.01 12.02 -5.02
CA ARG A 80 9.31 10.94 -4.27
C ARG A 80 7.84 11.28 -4.03
N SER A 81 7.54 12.54 -3.66
CA SER A 81 6.16 13.01 -3.48
C SER A 81 5.36 12.95 -4.78
N GLN A 82 5.99 13.23 -5.94
CA GLN A 82 5.35 13.06 -7.24
C GLN A 82 5.00 11.59 -7.51
N LEU A 83 5.92 10.65 -7.27
CA LEU A 83 5.66 9.21 -7.40
C LEU A 83 4.49 8.76 -6.51
N ARG A 84 4.49 9.16 -5.23
CA ARG A 84 3.41 8.83 -4.29
C ARG A 84 2.05 9.32 -4.76
N ARG A 85 1.98 10.47 -5.43
CA ARG A 85 0.71 11.02 -5.93
C ARG A 85 0.20 10.36 -7.20
N SER A 86 1.11 9.91 -8.09
CA SER A 86 0.73 9.45 -9.44
C SER A 86 0.81 7.95 -9.64
N GLU A 87 1.74 7.26 -8.93
CA GLU A 87 2.09 5.88 -9.21
C GLU A 87 1.78 4.94 -8.02
N PHE A 88 1.61 5.49 -6.80
CA PHE A 88 1.46 4.72 -5.58
C PHE A 88 0.11 4.97 -4.91
N GLY A 89 -0.52 3.90 -4.42
CA GLY A 89 -1.69 3.96 -3.56
C GLY A 89 -1.35 3.52 -2.14
N PHE A 90 -2.12 4.00 -1.14
CA PHE A 90 -1.85 3.69 0.28
C PHE A 90 -3.13 3.32 1.00
N VAL A 91 -3.09 2.17 1.69
CA VAL A 91 -4.13 1.71 2.63
C VAL A 91 -3.47 1.48 3.99
N PHE A 92 -3.93 2.15 5.03
CA PHE A 92 -3.42 2.06 6.39
C PHE A 92 -4.44 1.36 7.30
N GLN A 93 -3.97 0.86 8.44
CA GLN A 93 -4.75 0.10 9.42
C GLN A 93 -6.08 0.76 9.83
N PHE A 94 -6.11 2.10 9.99
CA PHE A 94 -7.31 2.84 10.41
C PHE A 94 -7.95 3.64 9.25
N GLY A 95 -7.64 3.31 7.99
CA GLY A 95 -8.13 4.00 6.80
C GLY A 95 -7.62 5.43 6.65
N GLN A 96 -7.38 6.15 7.73
CA GLN A 96 -6.88 7.53 7.77
C GLN A 96 -7.63 8.48 6.81
N LEU A 97 -8.96 8.41 6.84
CA LEU A 97 -9.81 9.33 6.09
C LEU A 97 -9.78 10.73 6.73
N VAL A 98 -9.88 11.76 5.90
CA VAL A 98 -9.99 13.15 6.36
C VAL A 98 -11.38 13.35 6.93
N PRO A 99 -11.53 13.62 8.25
CA PRO A 99 -12.83 13.61 8.92
C PRO A 99 -13.78 14.73 8.48
N GLU A 100 -13.24 15.85 7.97
CA GLU A 100 -14.01 17.00 7.50
C GLU A 100 -14.60 16.78 6.10
N LEU A 101 -14.07 15.82 5.33
CA LEU A 101 -14.52 15.50 3.98
C LEU A 101 -15.56 14.37 4.01
N THR A 102 -16.50 14.41 3.07
CA THR A 102 -17.39 13.28 2.80
C THR A 102 -16.59 12.08 2.23
N CYS A 103 -17.20 10.90 2.19
CA CYS A 103 -16.56 9.71 1.64
C CYS A 103 -16.15 9.90 0.17
N VAL A 104 -17.02 10.48 -0.67
CA VAL A 104 -16.70 10.73 -2.07
C VAL A 104 -15.58 11.76 -2.22
N GLU A 105 -15.54 12.80 -1.39
CA GLU A 105 -14.46 13.79 -1.39
C GLU A 105 -13.13 13.18 -0.93
N ASN A 106 -13.15 12.28 0.07
CA ASN A 106 -11.98 11.51 0.47
C ASN A 106 -11.41 10.69 -0.68
N VAL A 107 -12.27 9.95 -1.39
CA VAL A 107 -11.85 9.13 -2.55
C VAL A 107 -11.37 10.02 -3.70
N ALA A 108 -12.02 11.15 -3.96
CA ALA A 108 -11.65 12.08 -5.02
C ALA A 108 -10.36 12.88 -4.73
N LEU A 109 -9.93 12.96 -3.45
CA LEU A 109 -8.84 13.83 -3.01
C LEU A 109 -7.53 13.63 -3.80
N PRO A 110 -7.01 12.40 -4.03
CA PRO A 110 -5.78 12.21 -4.80
C PRO A 110 -5.88 12.75 -6.23
N LEU A 111 -7.01 12.57 -6.89
CA LEU A 111 -7.25 13.14 -8.23
C LEU A 111 -7.26 14.66 -8.20
N ARG A 112 -7.88 15.27 -7.19
CA ARG A 112 -7.90 16.72 -6.99
C ARG A 112 -6.50 17.30 -6.78
N LEU A 113 -5.67 16.61 -5.99
CA LEU A 113 -4.27 16.99 -5.77
C LEU A 113 -3.41 16.88 -7.04
N ASN A 114 -3.82 16.02 -7.99
CA ASN A 114 -3.21 15.89 -9.32
C ASN A 114 -3.82 16.84 -10.37
N GLY A 115 -4.68 17.81 -9.97
CA GLY A 115 -5.22 18.83 -10.86
C GLY A 115 -6.49 18.43 -11.61
N THR A 116 -7.06 17.25 -11.37
CA THR A 116 -8.34 16.84 -11.97
C THR A 116 -9.48 17.76 -11.50
N SER A 117 -10.38 18.16 -12.38
CA SER A 117 -11.53 18.98 -12.01
C SER A 117 -12.44 18.28 -10.99
N ARG A 118 -13.11 19.03 -10.12
CA ARG A 118 -13.97 18.46 -9.06
C ARG A 118 -15.00 17.49 -9.63
N LYS A 119 -15.71 17.87 -10.68
CA LYS A 119 -16.75 17.05 -11.30
C LYS A 119 -16.21 15.69 -11.78
N VAL A 120 -15.10 15.69 -12.49
CA VAL A 120 -14.48 14.46 -13.01
C VAL A 120 -13.95 13.60 -11.87
N ALA A 121 -13.27 14.20 -10.88
CA ALA A 121 -12.74 13.48 -9.73
C ALA A 121 -13.84 12.81 -8.91
N GLU A 122 -14.96 13.50 -8.64
CA GLU A 122 -16.10 12.92 -7.91
C GLU A 122 -16.82 11.82 -8.72
N GLN A 123 -16.94 11.95 -10.04
CA GLN A 123 -17.49 10.90 -10.90
C GLN A 123 -16.62 9.62 -10.86
N THR A 124 -15.29 9.79 -10.98
CA THR A 124 -14.36 8.67 -10.89
C THR A 124 -14.40 8.04 -9.49
N ALA A 125 -14.45 8.87 -8.45
CA ALA A 125 -14.57 8.41 -7.07
C ALA A 125 -15.85 7.58 -6.85
N GLN A 126 -17.01 8.02 -7.37
CA GLN A 126 -18.26 7.26 -7.28
C GLN A 126 -18.16 5.89 -7.95
N SER A 127 -17.52 5.80 -9.12
CA SER A 127 -17.31 4.52 -9.81
C SER A 127 -16.45 3.56 -8.97
N TRP A 128 -15.41 4.05 -8.31
CA TRP A 128 -14.61 3.24 -7.40
C TRP A 128 -15.35 2.86 -6.13
N MET A 129 -16.16 3.77 -5.57
CA MET A 129 -17.00 3.47 -4.41
C MET A 129 -18.03 2.39 -4.71
N ALA A 130 -18.62 2.37 -5.91
CA ALA A 130 -19.53 1.30 -6.34
C ALA A 130 -18.81 -0.05 -6.43
N ARG A 131 -17.59 -0.10 -6.98
CA ARG A 131 -16.77 -1.34 -7.02
C ARG A 131 -16.40 -1.88 -5.64
N LEU A 132 -16.27 -0.99 -4.65
CA LEU A 132 -15.98 -1.32 -3.24
C LEU A 132 -17.25 -1.43 -2.38
N GLU A 133 -18.45 -1.41 -2.97
CA GLU A 133 -19.75 -1.56 -2.31
C GLU A 133 -19.99 -0.52 -1.20
N VAL A 134 -19.61 0.73 -1.46
CA VAL A 134 -19.77 1.86 -0.53
C VAL A 134 -20.33 3.13 -1.20
N ASP A 135 -20.90 3.02 -2.38
CA ASP A 135 -21.46 4.15 -3.15
C ASP A 135 -22.62 4.83 -2.42
N ASN A 136 -23.42 4.08 -1.66
CA ASN A 136 -24.50 4.61 -0.81
C ASN A 136 -23.98 5.50 0.34
N LEU A 137 -22.67 5.50 0.61
CA LEU A 137 -22.03 6.30 1.66
C LEU A 137 -21.41 7.61 1.14
N ALA A 138 -21.54 7.92 -0.16
CA ALA A 138 -20.85 9.01 -0.82
C ALA A 138 -20.94 10.36 -0.10
N LYS A 139 -22.10 10.69 0.45
CA LYS A 139 -22.38 11.96 1.16
C LYS A 139 -22.11 11.91 2.65
N LYS A 140 -21.84 10.73 3.24
CA LYS A 140 -21.53 10.58 4.66
C LYS A 140 -20.08 10.98 4.94
N ARG A 141 -19.80 11.35 6.19
CA ARG A 141 -18.45 11.59 6.70
C ARG A 141 -17.89 10.36 7.43
N PRO A 142 -16.57 10.26 7.62
CA PRO A 142 -15.94 9.12 8.30
C PRO A 142 -16.54 8.77 9.67
N GLY A 143 -16.98 9.76 10.45
CA GLY A 143 -17.63 9.55 11.76
C GLY A 143 -19.04 8.96 11.70
N GLU A 144 -19.63 8.83 10.52
CA GLU A 144 -21.01 8.33 10.30
C GLU A 144 -21.05 6.91 9.70
N ILE A 145 -19.89 6.26 9.57
CA ILE A 145 -19.76 4.95 8.92
C ILE A 145 -19.00 3.95 9.81
N SER A 146 -19.20 2.65 9.60
CA SER A 146 -18.47 1.61 10.34
C SER A 146 -17.01 1.53 9.93
N GLY A 147 -16.16 0.91 10.77
CA GLY A 147 -14.73 0.70 10.48
C GLY A 147 -14.50 -0.02 9.16
N GLY A 148 -15.22 -1.11 8.89
CA GLY A 148 -15.10 -1.85 7.62
C GLY A 148 -15.58 -1.03 6.41
N GLN A 149 -16.61 -0.20 6.56
CA GLN A 149 -17.03 0.74 5.51
C GLN A 149 -15.95 1.79 5.27
N GLY A 150 -15.39 2.37 6.34
CA GLY A 150 -14.28 3.33 6.25
C GLY A 150 -13.05 2.75 5.55
N GLN A 151 -12.72 1.50 5.84
CA GLN A 151 -11.60 0.82 5.20
C GLN A 151 -11.84 0.60 3.71
N ARG A 152 -13.07 0.21 3.29
CA ARG A 152 -13.43 0.11 1.86
C ARG A 152 -13.37 1.46 1.14
N VAL A 153 -13.76 2.54 1.79
CA VAL A 153 -13.57 3.92 1.28
C VAL A 153 -12.08 4.24 1.14
N ALA A 154 -11.23 3.84 2.10
CA ALA A 154 -9.79 4.04 2.02
C ALA A 154 -9.15 3.23 0.87
N VAL A 155 -9.59 2.00 0.63
CA VAL A 155 -9.18 1.20 -0.53
C VAL A 155 -9.59 1.90 -1.84
N ALA A 156 -10.82 2.40 -1.94
CA ALA A 156 -11.27 3.16 -3.11
C ALA A 156 -10.39 4.40 -3.35
N ARG A 157 -10.05 5.14 -2.29
CA ARG A 157 -9.14 6.30 -2.35
C ARG A 157 -7.74 5.91 -2.84
N ALA A 158 -7.23 4.77 -2.39
CA ALA A 158 -5.91 4.30 -2.77
C ALA A 158 -5.82 3.91 -4.25
N LEU A 159 -6.92 3.41 -4.82
CA LEU A 159 -6.99 2.91 -6.20
C LEU A 159 -7.47 3.94 -7.23
N VAL A 160 -8.05 5.07 -6.81
CA VAL A 160 -8.73 6.03 -7.68
C VAL A 160 -7.84 6.67 -8.73
N THR A 161 -6.53 6.79 -8.47
CA THR A 161 -5.53 7.32 -9.41
C THR A 161 -5.02 6.29 -10.41
N GLY A 162 -5.42 5.01 -10.29
CA GLY A 162 -4.88 3.93 -11.09
C GLY A 162 -3.40 3.65 -10.77
N PRO A 163 -3.03 3.46 -9.47
CA PRO A 163 -1.64 3.28 -9.09
C PRO A 163 -1.07 1.99 -9.67
N ARG A 164 0.25 1.97 -9.93
CA ARG A 164 0.97 0.74 -10.32
C ARG A 164 1.37 -0.11 -9.12
N VAL A 165 1.56 0.51 -7.95
CA VAL A 165 1.86 -0.18 -6.69
C VAL A 165 0.91 0.29 -5.60
N LEU A 166 0.27 -0.65 -4.91
CA LEU A 166 -0.55 -0.42 -3.73
C LEU A 166 0.22 -0.88 -2.49
N PHE A 167 0.43 0.01 -1.55
CA PHE A 167 1.01 -0.29 -0.24
C PHE A 167 -0.11 -0.41 0.79
N ALA A 168 -0.23 -1.57 1.43
CA ALA A 168 -1.24 -1.85 2.45
C ALA A 168 -0.54 -2.25 3.76
N ASP A 169 -0.62 -1.39 4.77
CA ASP A 169 -0.04 -1.63 6.10
C ASP A 169 -1.15 -2.02 7.07
N GLU A 170 -1.20 -3.31 7.44
CA GLU A 170 -2.20 -3.91 8.35
C GLU A 170 -3.65 -3.54 7.96
N PRO A 171 -4.09 -3.73 6.70
CA PRO A 171 -5.34 -3.17 6.18
C PRO A 171 -6.60 -3.68 6.88
N THR A 172 -6.50 -4.75 7.67
CA THR A 172 -7.61 -5.37 8.41
C THR A 172 -7.44 -5.33 9.92
N GLY A 173 -6.31 -4.83 10.42
CA GLY A 173 -5.94 -4.94 11.83
C GLY A 173 -6.87 -4.23 12.84
N ALA A 174 -7.81 -3.40 12.36
CA ALA A 174 -8.83 -2.74 13.17
C ALA A 174 -10.25 -3.30 12.95
N LEU A 175 -10.39 -4.42 12.22
CA LEU A 175 -11.67 -4.98 11.79
C LEU A 175 -11.92 -6.35 12.44
N ASP A 176 -13.21 -6.69 12.61
CA ASP A 176 -13.58 -8.08 12.87
C ASP A 176 -13.30 -8.96 11.63
N SER A 177 -13.30 -10.27 11.85
CA SER A 177 -12.91 -11.25 10.83
C SER A 177 -13.71 -11.14 9.54
N LEU A 178 -15.04 -10.99 9.63
CA LEU A 178 -15.91 -10.96 8.46
C LEU A 178 -15.69 -9.70 7.61
N ASN A 179 -15.62 -8.54 8.26
CA ASN A 179 -15.32 -7.28 7.58
C ASN A 179 -13.89 -7.28 7.02
N GLY A 180 -12.93 -7.88 7.73
CA GLY A 180 -11.54 -8.02 7.27
C GLY A 180 -11.44 -8.86 6.01
N GLU A 181 -12.08 -10.04 5.96
CA GLU A 181 -12.14 -10.89 4.76
C GLU A 181 -12.73 -10.13 3.57
N ARG A 182 -13.88 -9.46 3.77
CA ARG A 182 -14.50 -8.68 2.69
C ARG A 182 -13.62 -7.56 2.16
N VAL A 183 -12.91 -6.86 3.03
CA VAL A 183 -11.93 -5.82 2.62
C VAL A 183 -10.81 -6.43 1.78
N MET A 184 -10.26 -7.59 2.20
CA MET A 184 -9.17 -8.25 1.46
C MET A 184 -9.61 -8.76 0.10
N GLU A 185 -10.79 -9.39 0.00
CA GLU A 185 -11.38 -9.82 -1.29
C GLU A 185 -11.49 -8.64 -2.26
N LEU A 186 -12.16 -7.56 -1.85
CA LEU A 186 -12.37 -6.38 -2.68
C LEU A 186 -11.06 -5.69 -3.06
N LEU A 187 -10.09 -5.59 -2.12
CA LEU A 187 -8.78 -5.00 -2.38
C LEU A 187 -8.01 -5.81 -3.43
N THR A 188 -7.91 -7.13 -3.25
CA THR A 188 -7.13 -7.99 -4.16
C THR A 188 -7.78 -8.11 -5.53
N GLU A 189 -9.11 -8.24 -5.60
CA GLU A 189 -9.86 -8.23 -6.86
C GLU A 189 -9.65 -6.91 -7.62
N ALA A 190 -9.82 -5.78 -6.93
CA ALA A 190 -9.64 -4.46 -7.53
C ALA A 190 -8.20 -4.23 -8.02
N ALA A 191 -7.19 -4.63 -7.24
CA ALA A 191 -5.79 -4.52 -7.62
C ALA A 191 -5.46 -5.38 -8.84
N ARG A 192 -5.89 -6.65 -8.85
CA ARG A 192 -5.69 -7.56 -9.99
C ARG A 192 -6.38 -7.04 -11.26
N SER A 193 -7.59 -6.48 -11.15
CA SER A 193 -8.32 -5.93 -12.31
C SER A 193 -7.62 -4.73 -12.96
N THR A 194 -6.75 -4.04 -12.23
CA THR A 194 -5.94 -2.90 -12.71
C THR A 194 -4.49 -3.25 -12.95
N ASN A 195 -4.08 -4.52 -12.75
CA ASN A 195 -2.70 -4.99 -12.81
C ASN A 195 -1.77 -4.23 -11.83
N ALA A 196 -2.31 -3.75 -10.71
CA ALA A 196 -1.52 -3.11 -9.68
C ALA A 196 -0.79 -4.16 -8.83
N ALA A 197 0.49 -3.94 -8.58
CA ALA A 197 1.25 -4.74 -7.61
C ALA A 197 0.82 -4.35 -6.18
N VAL A 198 0.76 -5.30 -5.24
CA VAL A 198 0.36 -5.04 -3.85
C VAL A 198 1.45 -5.48 -2.89
N VAL A 199 1.97 -4.52 -2.11
CA VAL A 199 2.84 -4.78 -0.95
C VAL A 199 1.96 -4.80 0.29
N LEU A 200 1.72 -5.99 0.84
CA LEU A 200 0.79 -6.23 1.94
C LEU A 200 1.57 -6.52 3.22
N VAL A 201 1.64 -5.58 4.14
CA VAL A 201 2.23 -5.81 5.48
C VAL A 201 1.15 -6.36 6.41
N THR A 202 1.42 -7.51 7.00
CA THR A 202 0.54 -8.11 8.01
C THR A 202 1.29 -9.08 8.92
N HIS A 203 0.75 -9.34 10.09
CA HIS A 203 1.19 -10.41 10.99
C HIS A 203 0.18 -11.58 11.05
N GLU A 204 -0.95 -11.45 10.33
CA GLU A 204 -2.02 -12.44 10.30
C GLU A 204 -1.87 -13.38 9.10
N ALA A 205 -1.71 -14.68 9.36
CA ALA A 205 -1.58 -15.69 8.29
C ALA A 205 -2.80 -15.76 7.35
N ARG A 206 -4.02 -15.53 7.88
CA ARG A 206 -5.25 -15.48 7.07
C ARG A 206 -5.24 -14.33 6.06
N VAL A 207 -4.63 -13.19 6.40
CA VAL A 207 -4.49 -12.04 5.50
C VAL A 207 -3.38 -12.30 4.48
N ALA A 208 -2.26 -12.90 4.91
CA ALA A 208 -1.18 -13.31 4.01
C ALA A 208 -1.64 -14.34 2.97
N ALA A 209 -2.65 -15.17 3.28
CA ALA A 209 -3.20 -16.15 2.32
C ALA A 209 -3.76 -15.53 1.02
N TYR A 210 -4.05 -14.22 0.99
CA TYR A 210 -4.43 -13.49 -0.21
C TYR A 210 -3.25 -13.13 -1.13
N SER A 211 -2.00 -13.32 -0.68
CA SER A 211 -0.80 -13.03 -1.46
C SER A 211 -0.41 -14.18 -2.39
N ASP A 212 0.36 -13.86 -3.42
CA ASP A 212 0.97 -14.83 -4.31
C ASP A 212 2.29 -15.36 -3.73
N ARG A 213 2.99 -14.55 -2.90
CA ARG A 213 4.27 -14.86 -2.27
C ARG A 213 4.40 -14.16 -0.91
N GLU A 214 5.20 -14.76 -0.02
CA GLU A 214 5.46 -14.23 1.31
C GLU A 214 6.94 -13.91 1.50
N ILE A 215 7.23 -12.77 2.11
CA ILE A 215 8.56 -12.37 2.59
C ILE A 215 8.49 -12.22 4.10
N VAL A 216 9.37 -12.90 4.82
CA VAL A 216 9.45 -12.79 6.29
C VAL A 216 10.53 -11.81 6.68
N VAL A 217 10.18 -10.80 7.46
CA VAL A 217 11.12 -9.83 8.05
C VAL A 217 11.36 -10.19 9.51
N ARG A 218 12.64 -10.42 9.88
CA ARG A 218 13.09 -10.64 11.25
C ARG A 218 14.36 -9.84 11.50
N ASP A 219 14.40 -9.11 12.60
CA ASP A 219 15.56 -8.33 13.04
C ASP A 219 16.13 -7.44 11.91
N GLY A 220 15.23 -6.79 11.17
CA GLY A 220 15.57 -5.91 10.04
C GLY A 220 16.05 -6.60 8.78
N LYS A 221 16.06 -7.93 8.69
CA LYS A 221 16.43 -8.72 7.52
C LYS A 221 15.21 -9.38 6.90
N SER A 222 15.17 -9.42 5.57
CA SER A 222 14.11 -10.12 4.82
C SER A 222 14.57 -11.49 4.35
N ARG A 223 13.64 -12.44 4.26
CA ARG A 223 13.83 -13.74 3.61
C ARG A 223 12.60 -14.07 2.79
N ASP A 224 12.82 -14.44 1.55
CA ASP A 224 11.77 -14.98 0.68
C ASP A 224 11.38 -16.37 1.20
N MET A 225 10.08 -16.58 1.39
CA MET A 225 9.54 -17.91 1.71
C MET A 225 9.00 -18.48 0.40
N GLU A 226 9.75 -19.40 -0.22
CA GLU A 226 9.17 -20.20 -1.30
C GLU A 226 7.93 -20.93 -0.75
N ARG A 227 6.78 -20.76 -1.42
CA ARG A 227 5.61 -21.61 -1.11
C ARG A 227 6.01 -23.05 -1.37
N ILE A 228 6.05 -23.86 -0.32
CA ILE A 228 6.06 -25.32 -0.47
C ILE A 228 4.69 -25.66 -1.06
N VAL A 229 4.69 -25.97 -2.36
CA VAL A 229 3.53 -26.44 -3.11
C VAL A 229 3.14 -27.84 -2.65
#